data_1a1cf342322bcef31fa4fefe8414a71d
#
_entry.id   1a1cf342322bcef31fa4fefe8414a71d
#
_cell.length_a   1.000
_cell.length_b   1.000
_cell.length_c   1.000
_cell.angle_alpha   90.00
_cell.angle_beta   90.00
_cell.angle_gamma   90.00
#
_symmetry.space_group_name_H-M   'P 1'
#
loop_
_entity.id
_entity.type
_entity.pdbx_description
1 polymer ?
#
loop_
_entity_poly.entity_id
_entity_poly.type
_entity_poly.pdbx_seq_one_letter_code
_entity_poly.pdbx_strand_id
1 'polypeptide(L)'
;MSARAPRHHYSFEDYLALEEMAGVRHEFFDGEIYGMAGGTPEHAAMAGAITGLLGAQLAGKPCRVYSSDLRVRVLETGLATYPDVTVVCGPSERARDV
;
A
#
# COMPACT_ATOMS: atom_id res chain seq x y z
N MET A 1 -23.31 -23.98 4.55
CA MET A 1 -22.27 -23.25 3.83
C MET A 1 -21.78 -24.07 2.65
N SER A 2 -21.74 -23.46 1.53
CA SER A 2 -21.24 -24.17 0.38
C SER A 2 -19.75 -24.47 0.52
N ALA A 3 -19.32 -25.57 -0.03
CA ALA A 3 -17.92 -25.89 -0.08
C ALA A 3 -17.22 -24.87 -0.97
N ARG A 4 -16.14 -24.34 -0.50
CA ARG A 4 -15.32 -23.43 -1.31
C ARG A 4 -14.28 -24.24 -2.04
N ALA A 5 -13.97 -23.81 -3.24
CA ALA A 5 -12.81 -24.36 -3.92
C ALA A 5 -11.56 -24.09 -3.07
N PRO A 6 -10.60 -25.01 -3.09
CA PRO A 6 -9.36 -24.75 -2.39
C PRO A 6 -8.76 -23.42 -2.86
N ARG A 7 -8.33 -22.63 -1.93
CA ARG A 7 -7.71 -21.35 -2.26
C ARG A 7 -6.30 -21.57 -2.73
N HIS A 8 -5.94 -20.82 -3.72
CA HIS A 8 -4.55 -20.75 -4.10
C HIS A 8 -3.79 -19.93 -3.05
N HIS A 9 -2.68 -20.43 -2.59
CA HIS A 9 -1.84 -19.71 -1.65
C HIS A 9 -0.68 -19.11 -2.42
N TYR A 10 -0.76 -17.81 -2.67
CA TYR A 10 0.27 -17.11 -3.43
C TYR A 10 1.47 -16.76 -2.54
N SER A 11 2.64 -16.77 -3.13
CA SER A 11 3.83 -16.24 -2.46
C SER A 11 3.86 -14.72 -2.62
N PHE A 12 4.71 -14.08 -1.84
CA PHE A 12 4.93 -12.65 -2.00
C PHE A 12 5.52 -12.35 -3.36
N GLU A 13 6.39 -13.20 -3.86
CA GLU A 13 6.97 -13.06 -5.21
C GLU A 13 5.90 -13.13 -6.29
N ASP A 14 4.92 -14.02 -6.12
CA ASP A 14 3.79 -14.10 -7.05
C ASP A 14 3.03 -12.78 -7.05
N TYR A 15 2.80 -12.21 -5.86
CA TYR A 15 2.12 -10.94 -5.73
C TYR A 15 2.89 -9.81 -6.42
N LEU A 16 4.21 -9.74 -6.22
CA LEU A 16 5.02 -8.70 -6.85
C LEU A 16 4.98 -8.81 -8.36
N ALA A 17 5.03 -10.04 -8.89
CA ALA A 17 4.95 -10.25 -10.33
C ALA A 17 3.61 -9.78 -10.88
N LEU A 18 2.52 -10.06 -10.17
CA LEU A 18 1.20 -9.59 -10.58
C LEU A 18 1.14 -8.07 -10.58
N GLU A 19 1.68 -7.41 -9.53
CA GLU A 19 1.63 -5.96 -9.42
C GLU A 19 2.37 -5.26 -10.55
N GLU A 20 3.44 -5.85 -11.05
CA GLU A 20 4.17 -5.26 -12.16
C GLU A 20 3.36 -5.25 -13.45
N MET A 21 2.43 -6.18 -13.61
CA MET A 21 1.64 -6.33 -14.83
C MET A 21 0.24 -5.77 -14.72
N ALA A 22 -0.26 -5.59 -13.50
CA ALA A 22 -1.64 -5.23 -13.30
C ALA A 22 -1.86 -3.73 -13.54
N GLY A 23 -3.04 -3.39 -14.05
CA GLY A 23 -3.44 -2.01 -14.21
C GLY A 23 -4.08 -1.41 -12.97
N VAL A 24 -4.34 -2.24 -11.96
CA VAL A 24 -4.88 -1.81 -10.66
C VAL A 24 -4.03 -2.37 -9.56
N ARG A 25 -4.07 -1.73 -8.40
CA ARG A 25 -3.28 -2.16 -7.26
C ARG A 25 -3.99 -3.24 -6.48
N HIS A 26 -3.20 -4.07 -5.83
CA HIS A 26 -3.71 -5.16 -5.00
C HIS A 26 -3.03 -5.15 -3.65
N GLU A 27 -3.77 -5.61 -2.64
CA GLU A 27 -3.19 -5.91 -1.33
C GLU A 27 -2.87 -7.38 -1.27
N PHE A 28 -1.91 -7.72 -0.41
CA PHE A 28 -1.50 -9.10 -0.20
C PHE A 28 -1.52 -9.39 1.30
N PHE A 29 -2.22 -10.44 1.69
CA PHE A 29 -2.26 -10.84 3.08
C PHE A 29 -2.51 -12.34 3.17
N ASP A 30 -1.67 -13.00 3.94
CA ASP A 30 -1.82 -14.43 4.26
C ASP A 30 -2.01 -15.29 3.01
N GLY A 31 -1.20 -15.03 1.99
CA GLY A 31 -1.23 -15.79 0.74
C GLY A 31 -2.36 -15.45 -0.19
N GLU A 32 -3.19 -14.46 0.13
CA GLU A 32 -4.30 -14.03 -0.70
C GLU A 32 -4.05 -12.66 -1.27
N ILE A 33 -4.53 -12.45 -2.48
CA ILE A 33 -4.37 -11.20 -3.21
C ILE A 33 -5.75 -10.57 -3.38
N TYR A 34 -5.89 -9.31 -2.94
CA TYR A 34 -7.15 -8.59 -2.97
C TYR A 34 -7.03 -7.37 -3.86
N GLY A 35 -7.98 -7.19 -4.80
CA GLY A 35 -8.00 -5.97 -5.60
C GLY A 35 -8.42 -4.78 -4.74
N MET A 36 -7.78 -3.64 -4.96
CA MET A 36 -8.11 -2.41 -4.25
C MET A 36 -9.00 -1.55 -5.13
N ALA A 37 -10.12 -1.11 -4.58
CA ALA A 37 -11.05 -0.24 -5.29
C ALA A 37 -10.47 1.16 -5.39
N GLY A 38 -10.81 1.87 -6.46
CA GLY A 38 -10.48 3.27 -6.57
C GLY A 38 -11.33 4.11 -5.62
N GLY A 39 -10.83 5.28 -5.26
CA GLY A 39 -11.55 6.18 -4.38
C GLY A 39 -12.49 7.10 -5.14
N THR A 40 -13.42 7.73 -4.42
CA THR A 40 -14.27 8.78 -4.98
C THR A 40 -13.46 10.07 -5.12
N PRO A 41 -13.96 11.03 -5.92
CA PRO A 41 -13.31 12.33 -5.97
C PRO A 41 -13.20 13.01 -4.61
N GLU A 42 -14.21 12.84 -3.76
CA GLU A 42 -14.17 13.40 -2.40
C GLU A 42 -13.06 12.79 -1.57
N HIS A 43 -12.89 11.47 -1.65
CA HIS A 43 -11.81 10.78 -0.96
C HIS A 43 -10.46 11.26 -1.48
N ALA A 44 -10.31 11.37 -2.78
CA ALA A 44 -9.06 11.82 -3.39
C ALA A 44 -8.72 13.25 -2.98
N ALA A 45 -9.73 14.13 -2.93
CA ALA A 45 -9.52 15.51 -2.51
C ALA A 45 -9.09 15.60 -1.05
N MET A 46 -9.70 14.78 -0.18
CA MET A 46 -9.35 14.75 1.23
C MET A 46 -7.92 14.24 1.42
N ALA A 47 -7.56 13.17 0.73
CA ALA A 47 -6.21 12.62 0.81
C ALA A 47 -5.18 13.65 0.34
N GLY A 48 -5.49 14.37 -0.74
CA GLY A 48 -4.62 15.44 -1.25
C GLY A 48 -4.46 16.57 -0.25
N ALA A 49 -5.56 16.98 0.38
CA ALA A 49 -5.51 18.05 1.38
C ALA A 49 -4.67 17.63 2.59
N ILE A 50 -4.84 16.41 3.08
CA ILE A 50 -4.07 15.89 4.21
C ILE A 50 -2.59 15.84 3.84
N THR A 51 -2.26 15.36 2.65
CA THR A 51 -0.89 15.28 2.19
C THR A 51 -0.24 16.67 2.17
N GLY A 52 -0.96 17.66 1.66
CA GLY A 52 -0.46 19.04 1.63
C GLY A 52 -0.24 19.62 3.01
N LEU A 53 -1.21 19.41 3.92
CA LEU A 53 -1.09 19.91 5.30
C LEU A 53 0.07 19.27 6.03
N LEU A 54 0.22 17.95 5.91
CA LEU A 54 1.33 17.24 6.54
C LEU A 54 2.66 17.69 5.94
N GLY A 55 2.74 17.85 4.63
CA GLY A 55 3.96 18.31 3.99
C GLY A 55 4.38 19.68 4.51
N ALA A 56 3.42 20.59 4.69
CA ALA A 56 3.72 21.92 5.21
C ALA A 56 4.19 21.87 6.66
N GLN A 57 3.51 21.07 7.50
CA GLN A 57 3.86 20.98 8.93
C GLN A 57 5.19 20.27 9.16
N LEU A 58 5.56 19.36 8.28
CA LEU A 58 6.79 18.58 8.42
C LEU A 58 7.96 19.16 7.65
N ALA A 59 7.77 20.31 7.02
CA ALA A 59 8.84 20.98 6.29
C ALA A 59 10.01 21.26 7.22
N GLY A 60 11.22 20.96 6.77
CA GLY A 60 12.43 21.13 7.57
C GLY A 60 12.68 20.04 8.59
N LYS A 61 11.77 19.08 8.72
CA LYS A 61 11.94 17.94 9.61
C LYS A 61 12.40 16.73 8.80
N PRO A 62 13.04 15.73 9.44
CA PRO A 62 13.51 14.57 8.72
C PRO A 62 12.39 13.58 8.45
N CYS A 63 11.32 14.06 7.82
CA CYS A 63 10.13 13.26 7.52
C CYS A 63 9.72 13.47 6.08
N ARG A 64 9.14 12.44 5.48
CA ARG A 64 8.57 12.52 4.13
C ARG A 64 7.13 12.04 4.16
N VAL A 65 6.31 12.70 3.35
CA VAL A 65 4.92 12.32 3.17
C VAL A 65 4.79 11.66 1.81
N TYR A 66 4.18 10.48 1.79
CA TYR A 66 4.00 9.69 0.57
C TYR A 66 2.53 9.54 0.26
N SER A 67 2.21 9.55 -1.01
CA SER A 67 0.87 9.31 -1.50
C SER A 67 0.54 7.81 -1.46
N SER A 68 -0.65 7.48 -1.95
CA SER A 68 -1.10 6.09 -2.05
C SER A 68 -0.32 5.27 -3.07
N ASP A 69 0.65 5.86 -3.74
CA ASP A 69 1.50 5.13 -4.66
C ASP A 69 2.59 4.34 -3.96
N LEU A 70 2.80 4.57 -2.66
CA LEU A 70 3.80 3.85 -1.90
C LEU A 70 3.24 2.56 -1.36
N ARG A 71 3.84 1.43 -1.75
CA ARG A 71 3.50 0.15 -1.16
C ARG A 71 4.21 0.00 0.17
N VAL A 72 3.46 -0.39 1.20
CA VAL A 72 3.99 -0.61 2.54
C VAL A 72 3.82 -2.07 2.89
N ARG A 73 4.87 -2.68 3.39
CA ARG A 73 4.85 -4.06 3.87
C ARG A 73 4.97 -4.09 5.38
N VAL A 74 4.02 -4.76 6.02
CA VAL A 74 4.07 -4.96 7.47
C VAL A 74 4.72 -6.31 7.71
N LEU A 75 5.96 -6.32 8.20
CA LEU A 75 6.73 -7.55 8.30
C LEU A 75 6.13 -8.54 9.28
N GLU A 76 5.52 -8.06 10.36
CA GLU A 76 4.96 -8.93 11.38
C GLU A 76 3.78 -9.74 10.89
N THR A 77 2.96 -9.17 10.02
CA THR A 77 1.76 -9.82 9.51
C THR A 77 1.90 -10.28 8.07
N GLY A 78 2.89 -9.76 7.36
CA GLY A 78 3.06 -10.03 5.94
C GLY A 78 2.13 -9.24 5.04
N LEU A 79 1.34 -8.32 5.61
CA LEU A 79 0.45 -7.48 4.81
C LEU A 79 1.25 -6.57 3.89
N ALA A 80 0.85 -6.50 2.62
CA ALA A 80 1.33 -5.48 1.69
C ALA A 80 0.14 -4.68 1.21
N THR A 81 0.21 -3.36 1.33
CA THR A 81 -0.91 -2.49 0.99
C THR A 81 -0.40 -1.11 0.58
N TYR A 82 -1.31 -0.29 0.08
CA TYR A 82 -1.02 1.08 -0.34
C TYR A 82 -1.89 2.01 0.50
N PRO A 83 -1.39 2.49 1.65
CA PRO A 83 -2.18 3.42 2.47
C PRO A 83 -2.42 4.73 1.72
N ASP A 84 -3.52 5.40 2.04
CA ASP A 84 -3.88 6.65 1.38
C ASP A 84 -2.81 7.72 1.56
N VAL A 85 -2.23 7.80 2.73
CA VAL A 85 -1.15 8.73 3.07
C VAL A 85 -0.21 8.02 4.02
N THR A 86 1.08 8.14 3.79
CA THR A 86 2.10 7.53 4.66
C THR A 86 3.14 8.57 5.01
N VAL A 87 3.52 8.62 6.28
CA VAL A 87 4.59 9.50 6.76
C VAL A 87 5.72 8.63 7.27
N VAL A 88 6.93 8.89 6.80
CA VAL A 88 8.12 8.20 7.29
C VAL A 88 9.11 9.25 7.77
N CYS A 89 9.54 9.12 9.01
CA CYS A 89 10.52 10.02 9.64
C CYS A 89 11.83 9.27 9.85
N GLY A 90 12.94 9.96 9.59
CA GLY A 90 14.25 9.35 9.67
C GLY A 90 14.54 8.46 8.46
N PRO A 91 15.57 7.61 8.55
CA PRO A 91 15.90 6.72 7.45
C PRO A 91 14.76 5.75 7.17
N SER A 92 14.42 5.58 5.90
CA SER A 92 13.39 4.62 5.53
C SER A 92 14.02 3.26 5.27
N GLU A 93 13.29 2.22 5.68
CA GLU A 93 13.67 0.85 5.35
C GLU A 93 12.93 0.45 4.09
N ARG A 94 13.65 -0.15 3.18
CA ARG A 94 13.03 -0.67 1.96
C ARG A 94 13.04 -2.18 2.00
N ALA A 95 11.91 -2.76 1.61
CA ALA A 95 11.91 -4.17 1.28
C ALA A 95 12.76 -4.32 0.02
N ARG A 96 13.56 -5.36 -0.04
CA ARG A 96 14.51 -5.51 -1.13
C ARG A 96 13.84 -5.76 -2.48
N ASP A 97 12.56 -6.06 -2.48
CA ASP A 97 11.81 -6.35 -3.69
C ASP A 97 10.91 -5.20 -4.14
N VAL A 98 11.15 -4.01 -3.68
CA VAL A 98 10.39 -2.85 -4.11
C VAL A 98 11.24 -1.89 -4.88
#